data_bd1c6a551ef01d5c174c1728e4a8e841
#
_entry.id   bd1c6a551ef01d5c174c1728e4a8e841
#
_cell.length_a   1.000
_cell.length_b   1.000
_cell.length_c   1.000
_cell.angle_alpha   90.00
_cell.angle_beta   90.00
_cell.angle_gamma   90.00
#
_symmetry.space_group_name_H-M   'P 1'
#
loop_
_entity.id
_entity.type
_entity.pdbx_description
1 polymer ?
#
loop_
_entity_poly.entity_id
_entity_poly.type
_entity_poly.pdbx_seq_one_letter_code
_entity_poly.pdbx_strand_id
1 'polypeptide(L)'
;MNERESLKINAKGHLEIGGADCVALAQAFGTPLYVFDEVYIRKMMGVFRDTLRNKYAGQSKVLYASKAFSCKAIYKIAAQENIGIDVVSGGELYTALQADFPAKNICMHGNNKQDYEIGEALDAGIGLIVADAYSEIDKIDIEAEKRGICQDILLRINPGIEAHTHAYVQTATTDSKFGFSIQNGEAERVTVYALNKKNIRLRGYHCHIGSQIFEKQSFVLAAEKCMDFAAEMREKHSFTMTTLNLGGGFGVWYTDEDKKLAPEEYAEYIEALIGAVEEKAKNYGMELPYLLLEPGRSIIAEAGLTLYTVGAIKDIPNVKKYVAIDGGMFENPRYALYQSKYTPVLANRAYEQPTETVSIAGKCCESGDIIAVDASLPKAQTGDILAVLSTGAYNYSMAMNYNRNKIPPCVLVKDGRAEYIVRPQTYEDLVRNDVIPERLQK
;
A
#
# COMPACT_ATOMS: atom_id res chain seq x y z
N MET A 1 10.85 -8.57 -19.62
CA MET A 1 11.01 -9.36 -18.38
C MET A 1 12.38 -9.20 -17.74
N ASN A 2 13.46 -9.23 -18.48
CA ASN A 2 14.83 -9.11 -17.92
C ASN A 2 15.13 -7.75 -17.23
N GLU A 3 14.21 -6.81 -17.25
CA GLU A 3 14.36 -5.48 -16.66
C GLU A 3 13.77 -5.37 -15.25
N ARG A 4 13.03 -6.40 -14.77
CA ARG A 4 12.53 -6.44 -13.38
C ARG A 4 13.57 -7.16 -12.52
N GLU A 5 14.16 -6.45 -11.59
CA GLU A 5 15.26 -6.93 -10.77
C GLU A 5 14.93 -8.18 -9.94
N SER A 6 13.67 -8.28 -9.46
CA SER A 6 13.19 -9.42 -8.68
C SER A 6 12.95 -10.69 -9.52
N LEU A 7 12.96 -10.58 -10.87
CA LEU A 7 12.58 -11.67 -11.78
C LEU A 7 13.72 -12.09 -12.70
N LYS A 8 13.81 -13.39 -12.97
CA LYS A 8 14.77 -13.97 -13.93
C LYS A 8 14.09 -15.11 -14.69
N ILE A 9 14.69 -15.49 -15.83
CA ILE A 9 14.35 -16.73 -16.54
C ILE A 9 15.50 -17.70 -16.35
N ASN A 10 15.20 -18.88 -15.81
CA ASN A 10 16.23 -19.89 -15.52
C ASN A 10 16.59 -20.75 -16.77
N ALA A 11 17.53 -21.68 -16.59
CA ALA A 11 18.00 -22.56 -17.67
C ALA A 11 16.90 -23.51 -18.23
N LYS A 12 15.80 -23.71 -17.48
CA LYS A 12 14.64 -24.49 -17.96
C LYS A 12 13.65 -23.63 -18.76
N GLY A 13 13.88 -22.31 -18.84
CA GLY A 13 12.95 -21.36 -19.43
C GLY A 13 11.79 -20.97 -18.51
N HIS A 14 11.87 -21.32 -17.23
CA HIS A 14 10.87 -20.97 -16.23
C HIS A 14 11.15 -19.58 -15.62
N LEU A 15 10.10 -18.89 -15.25
CA LEU A 15 10.18 -17.67 -14.45
C LEU A 15 10.67 -17.99 -13.04
N GLU A 16 11.57 -17.16 -12.53
CA GLU A 16 12.06 -17.18 -11.15
C GLU A 16 11.77 -15.87 -10.46
N ILE A 17 11.47 -15.93 -9.15
CA ILE A 17 11.37 -14.80 -8.24
C ILE A 17 12.18 -15.07 -6.97
N GLY A 18 13.03 -14.13 -6.55
CA GLY A 18 13.88 -14.31 -5.36
C GLY A 18 14.80 -15.55 -5.43
N GLY A 19 15.12 -16.03 -6.64
CA GLY A 19 15.88 -17.25 -6.89
C GLY A 19 15.09 -18.56 -6.82
N ALA A 20 13.75 -18.51 -6.62
CA ALA A 20 12.90 -19.70 -6.64
C ALA A 20 12.17 -19.85 -7.99
N ASP A 21 12.16 -21.07 -8.53
CA ASP A 21 11.44 -21.45 -9.76
C ASP A 21 9.93 -21.41 -9.51
N CYS A 22 9.20 -20.54 -10.22
CA CYS A 22 7.74 -20.36 -10.06
C CYS A 22 6.94 -21.63 -10.33
N VAL A 23 7.40 -22.51 -11.23
CA VAL A 23 6.74 -23.81 -11.47
C VAL A 23 6.90 -24.72 -10.27
N ALA A 24 8.10 -24.76 -9.68
CA ALA A 24 8.35 -25.54 -8.47
C ALA A 24 7.53 -24.99 -7.26
N LEU A 25 7.41 -23.66 -7.15
CA LEU A 25 6.55 -23.04 -6.12
C LEU A 25 5.09 -23.44 -6.29
N ALA A 26 4.54 -23.37 -7.51
CA ALA A 26 3.18 -23.78 -7.80
C ALA A 26 2.93 -25.28 -7.45
N GLN A 27 3.91 -26.15 -7.72
CA GLN A 27 3.85 -27.56 -7.38
C GLN A 27 3.90 -27.82 -5.86
N ALA A 28 4.74 -27.07 -5.14
CA ALA A 28 4.95 -27.28 -3.71
C ALA A 28 3.84 -26.68 -2.84
N PHE A 29 3.31 -25.52 -3.21
CA PHE A 29 2.38 -24.74 -2.40
C PHE A 29 0.95 -24.70 -2.99
N GLY A 30 0.76 -25.19 -4.21
CA GLY A 30 -0.51 -25.08 -4.96
C GLY A 30 -0.71 -23.69 -5.56
N THR A 31 -1.82 -23.53 -6.30
CA THR A 31 -2.29 -22.27 -6.86
C THR A 31 -3.77 -22.05 -6.51
N PRO A 32 -4.29 -20.83 -6.48
CA PRO A 32 -3.58 -19.55 -6.59
C PRO A 32 -2.59 -19.33 -5.43
N LEU A 33 -1.46 -18.65 -5.70
CA LEU A 33 -0.40 -18.44 -4.72
C LEU A 33 0.20 -17.04 -4.86
N TYR A 34 0.19 -16.24 -3.79
CA TYR A 34 1.00 -15.01 -3.75
C TYR A 34 2.45 -15.34 -3.37
N VAL A 35 3.38 -14.80 -4.14
CA VAL A 35 4.82 -14.99 -3.92
C VAL A 35 5.49 -13.64 -3.74
N PHE A 36 6.30 -13.48 -2.71
CA PHE A 36 7.01 -12.25 -2.39
C PHE A 36 8.52 -12.48 -2.30
N ASP A 37 9.31 -11.58 -2.88
CA ASP A 37 10.77 -11.54 -2.78
C ASP A 37 11.21 -10.69 -1.57
N GLU A 38 11.75 -11.33 -0.52
CA GLU A 38 12.23 -10.64 0.68
C GLU A 38 13.39 -9.69 0.38
N VAL A 39 14.31 -10.08 -0.50
CA VAL A 39 15.50 -9.29 -0.82
C VAL A 39 15.07 -7.97 -1.47
N TYR A 40 14.15 -8.04 -2.43
CA TYR A 40 13.64 -6.86 -3.10
C TYR A 40 12.83 -5.96 -2.16
N ILE A 41 11.99 -6.54 -1.27
CA ILE A 41 11.26 -5.77 -0.23
C ILE A 41 12.25 -4.96 0.62
N ARG A 42 13.28 -5.62 1.15
CA ARG A 42 14.28 -4.96 1.99
C ARG A 42 15.06 -3.89 1.23
N LYS A 43 15.42 -4.18 -0.03
CA LYS A 43 16.08 -3.21 -0.91
C LYS A 43 15.24 -1.95 -1.03
N MET A 44 13.94 -2.09 -1.34
CA MET A 44 13.05 -0.94 -1.51
C MET A 44 12.84 -0.16 -0.20
N MET A 45 12.67 -0.86 0.93
CA MET A 45 12.65 -0.19 2.24
C MET A 45 13.93 0.60 2.50
N GLY A 46 15.09 0.01 2.14
CA GLY A 46 16.41 0.65 2.22
C GLY A 46 16.54 1.90 1.37
N VAL A 47 16.05 1.88 0.13
CA VAL A 47 16.07 3.04 -0.78
C VAL A 47 15.41 4.27 -0.13
N PHE A 48 14.20 4.10 0.39
CA PHE A 48 13.48 5.20 1.06
C PHE A 48 14.16 5.64 2.35
N ARG A 49 14.49 4.69 3.23
CA ARG A 49 15.13 4.95 4.53
C ARG A 49 16.46 5.66 4.38
N ASP A 50 17.33 5.09 3.54
CA ASP A 50 18.72 5.57 3.46
C ASP A 50 18.80 6.89 2.69
N THR A 51 17.94 7.12 1.69
CA THR A 51 17.87 8.41 1.02
C THR A 51 17.43 9.51 1.99
N LEU A 52 16.34 9.30 2.73
CA LEU A 52 15.90 10.28 3.74
C LEU A 52 16.99 10.53 4.78
N ARG A 53 17.58 9.49 5.36
CA ARG A 53 18.59 9.61 6.40
C ARG A 53 19.84 10.32 5.93
N ASN A 54 20.28 10.08 4.69
CA ASN A 54 21.57 10.57 4.19
C ASN A 54 21.47 11.94 3.51
N LYS A 55 20.26 12.33 3.04
CA LYS A 55 20.08 13.56 2.26
C LYS A 55 19.35 14.65 3.02
N TYR A 56 18.50 14.33 3.97
CA TYR A 56 17.80 15.33 4.77
C TYR A 56 18.63 15.75 5.98
N ALA A 57 18.83 17.06 6.15
CA ALA A 57 19.62 17.59 7.26
C ALA A 57 18.91 17.53 8.62
N GLY A 58 17.57 17.39 8.62
CA GLY A 58 16.77 17.22 9.82
C GLY A 58 16.57 15.75 10.21
N GLN A 59 15.74 15.51 11.21
CA GLN A 59 15.32 14.15 11.57
C GLN A 59 14.26 13.64 10.61
N SER A 60 14.29 12.36 10.28
CA SER A 60 13.33 11.77 9.35
C SER A 60 13.04 10.29 9.63
N LYS A 61 11.91 9.79 9.14
CA LYS A 61 11.55 8.38 9.19
C LYS A 61 10.65 7.99 8.02
N VAL A 62 10.82 6.76 7.54
CA VAL A 62 9.89 6.12 6.63
C VAL A 62 8.88 5.32 7.44
N LEU A 63 7.61 5.39 7.08
CA LEU A 63 6.53 4.54 7.57
C LEU A 63 6.06 3.67 6.40
N TYR A 64 6.09 2.35 6.56
CA TYR A 64 5.51 1.46 5.55
C TYR A 64 3.99 1.53 5.60
N ALA A 65 3.34 1.82 4.48
CA ALA A 65 1.87 1.89 4.39
C ALA A 65 1.26 0.48 4.42
N SER A 66 0.77 0.06 5.60
CA SER A 66 0.24 -1.29 5.88
C SER A 66 -0.87 -1.73 4.95
N LYS A 67 -1.74 -0.81 4.52
CA LYS A 67 -2.83 -1.07 3.57
C LYS A 67 -2.37 -1.72 2.26
N ALA A 68 -1.10 -1.54 1.86
CA ALA A 68 -0.57 -2.15 0.65
C ALA A 68 -0.47 -3.68 0.78
N PHE A 69 0.07 -4.16 1.88
CA PHE A 69 0.11 -5.57 2.27
C PHE A 69 0.35 -5.68 3.78
N SER A 70 -0.57 -6.30 4.50
CA SER A 70 -0.54 -6.40 5.96
C SER A 70 -0.49 -7.86 6.41
N CYS A 71 0.61 -8.26 7.04
CA CYS A 71 0.75 -9.51 7.77
C CYS A 71 1.89 -9.40 8.80
N LYS A 72 1.96 -10.34 9.74
CA LYS A 72 3.00 -10.30 10.79
C LYS A 72 4.42 -10.30 10.25
N ALA A 73 4.69 -11.03 9.16
CA ALA A 73 6.01 -11.14 8.57
C ALA A 73 6.51 -9.80 8.00
N ILE A 74 5.66 -9.06 7.27
CA ILE A 74 6.06 -7.76 6.71
C ILE A 74 6.35 -6.74 7.80
N TYR A 75 5.63 -6.78 8.92
CA TYR A 75 5.92 -5.91 10.06
C TYR A 75 7.24 -6.27 10.76
N LYS A 76 7.58 -7.56 10.85
CA LYS A 76 8.90 -7.97 11.31
C LYS A 76 10.02 -7.47 10.39
N ILE A 77 9.84 -7.54 9.08
CA ILE A 77 10.81 -7.00 8.11
C ILE A 77 10.94 -5.49 8.31
N ALA A 78 9.83 -4.75 8.39
CA ALA A 78 9.84 -3.30 8.61
C ALA A 78 10.59 -2.91 9.91
N ALA A 79 10.35 -3.65 11.00
CA ALA A 79 11.06 -3.43 12.26
C ALA A 79 12.57 -3.70 12.13
N GLN A 80 12.97 -4.78 11.45
CA GLN A 80 14.38 -5.11 11.19
C GLN A 80 15.08 -4.07 10.31
N GLU A 81 14.35 -3.48 9.36
CA GLU A 81 14.83 -2.39 8.52
C GLU A 81 14.78 -1.01 9.22
N ASN A 82 14.38 -0.97 10.50
CA ASN A 82 14.28 0.26 11.30
C ASN A 82 13.40 1.34 10.66
N ILE A 83 12.33 0.95 9.98
CA ILE A 83 11.26 1.84 9.53
C ILE A 83 10.02 1.70 10.42
N GLY A 84 9.18 2.72 10.44
CA GLY A 84 7.87 2.66 11.10
C GLY A 84 6.81 2.04 10.19
N ILE A 85 5.58 2.05 10.65
CA ILE A 85 4.41 1.68 9.83
C ILE A 85 3.29 2.68 10.02
N ASP A 86 2.45 2.86 9.00
CA ASP A 86 1.11 3.39 9.19
C ASP A 86 0.10 2.24 9.34
N VAL A 87 -0.96 2.46 10.06
CA VAL A 87 -2.11 1.55 10.18
C VAL A 87 -3.40 2.34 10.00
N VAL A 88 -4.41 1.73 9.37
CA VAL A 88 -5.68 2.41 9.05
C VAL A 88 -6.91 1.80 9.73
N SER A 89 -6.70 0.78 10.55
CA SER A 89 -7.77 0.11 11.30
C SER A 89 -7.24 -0.57 12.56
N GLY A 90 -8.15 -0.92 13.48
CA GLY A 90 -7.83 -1.75 14.64
C GLY A 90 -7.27 -3.12 14.26
N GLY A 91 -7.70 -3.69 13.12
CA GLY A 91 -7.17 -4.96 12.61
C GLY A 91 -5.70 -4.89 12.19
N GLU A 92 -5.30 -3.82 11.51
CA GLU A 92 -3.88 -3.60 11.15
C GLU A 92 -3.05 -3.31 12.41
N LEU A 93 -3.56 -2.49 13.34
CA LEU A 93 -2.92 -2.25 14.64
C LEU A 93 -2.72 -3.56 15.40
N TYR A 94 -3.77 -4.36 15.56
CA TYR A 94 -3.69 -5.66 16.23
C TYR A 94 -2.66 -6.58 15.58
N THR A 95 -2.63 -6.64 14.24
CA THR A 95 -1.65 -7.45 13.50
C THR A 95 -0.21 -7.00 13.77
N ALA A 96 0.01 -5.68 13.85
CA ALA A 96 1.32 -5.11 14.18
C ALA A 96 1.76 -5.48 15.61
N LEU A 97 0.87 -5.34 16.58
CA LEU A 97 1.13 -5.72 17.98
C LEU A 97 1.40 -7.22 18.12
N GLN A 98 0.69 -8.07 17.37
CA GLN A 98 0.94 -9.53 17.32
C GLN A 98 2.27 -9.90 16.61
N ALA A 99 2.90 -8.94 15.95
CA ALA A 99 4.24 -9.05 15.40
C ALA A 99 5.31 -8.44 16.32
N ASP A 100 4.97 -8.04 17.56
CA ASP A 100 5.81 -7.29 18.51
C ASP A 100 6.41 -6.04 17.85
N PHE A 101 5.65 -5.36 16.99
CA PHE A 101 6.12 -4.14 16.35
C PHE A 101 6.18 -3.01 17.39
N PRO A 102 7.26 -2.19 17.41
CA PRO A 102 7.40 -1.12 18.40
C PRO A 102 6.29 -0.06 18.25
N ALA A 103 5.35 0.00 19.20
CA ALA A 103 4.16 0.84 19.11
C ALA A 103 4.49 2.33 18.86
N LYS A 104 5.57 2.86 19.45
CA LYS A 104 6.02 4.24 19.22
C LYS A 104 6.38 4.56 17.76
N ASN A 105 6.58 3.54 16.92
CA ASN A 105 6.85 3.67 15.51
C ASN A 105 5.60 3.44 14.63
N ILE A 106 4.41 3.42 15.24
CA ILE A 106 3.13 3.29 14.55
C ILE A 106 2.47 4.66 14.45
N CYS A 107 1.98 4.99 13.26
CA CYS A 107 1.12 6.13 12.97
C CYS A 107 -0.26 5.63 12.55
N MET A 108 -1.33 6.07 13.21
CA MET A 108 -2.69 5.61 12.90
C MET A 108 -3.42 6.63 12.04
N HIS A 109 -3.88 6.19 10.88
CA HIS A 109 -4.69 6.93 9.92
C HIS A 109 -6.16 6.50 9.93
N GLY A 110 -6.94 7.09 9.03
CA GLY A 110 -8.37 6.79 8.81
C GLY A 110 -9.22 8.05 8.96
N ASN A 111 -10.26 8.16 8.15
CA ASN A 111 -11.18 9.32 8.15
C ASN A 111 -12.39 9.14 9.07
N ASN A 112 -12.53 8.00 9.72
CA ASN A 112 -13.63 7.69 10.63
C ASN A 112 -13.23 6.60 11.64
N LYS A 113 -12.20 6.90 12.47
CA LYS A 113 -11.76 5.98 13.51
C LYS A 113 -12.87 5.81 14.56
N GLN A 114 -13.15 4.57 14.93
CA GLN A 114 -14.12 4.28 15.98
C GLN A 114 -13.51 4.53 17.36
N ASP A 115 -14.36 4.79 18.36
CA ASP A 115 -13.91 5.09 19.71
C ASP A 115 -13.04 3.97 20.32
N TYR A 116 -13.41 2.70 20.03
CA TYR A 116 -12.63 1.55 20.50
C TYR A 116 -11.26 1.46 19.80
N GLU A 117 -11.16 1.79 18.50
CA GLU A 117 -9.88 1.79 17.78
C GLU A 117 -8.93 2.88 18.31
N ILE A 118 -9.48 4.07 18.62
CA ILE A 118 -8.71 5.14 19.28
C ILE A 118 -8.26 4.66 20.65
N GLY A 119 -9.16 4.06 21.44
CA GLY A 119 -8.84 3.52 22.75
C GLY A 119 -7.71 2.49 22.69
N GLU A 120 -7.80 1.49 21.80
CA GLU A 120 -6.77 0.47 21.60
C GLU A 120 -5.43 1.07 21.18
N ALA A 121 -5.44 2.09 20.31
CA ALA A 121 -4.25 2.79 19.87
C ALA A 121 -3.54 3.52 21.02
N LEU A 122 -4.31 4.20 21.87
CA LEU A 122 -3.79 4.89 23.05
C LEU A 122 -3.27 3.90 24.11
N ASP A 123 -3.98 2.80 24.33
CA ASP A 123 -3.57 1.74 25.27
C ASP A 123 -2.28 1.05 24.82
N ALA A 124 -2.11 0.87 23.51
CA ALA A 124 -0.87 0.36 22.91
C ALA A 124 0.28 1.38 22.99
N GLY A 125 -0.02 2.66 23.21
CA GLY A 125 0.97 3.73 23.27
C GLY A 125 1.62 4.04 21.93
N ILE A 126 0.82 4.10 20.85
CA ILE A 126 1.33 4.43 19.51
C ILE A 126 1.97 5.81 19.45
N GLY A 127 2.79 6.05 18.41
CA GLY A 127 3.54 7.30 18.29
C GLY A 127 2.68 8.49 17.87
N LEU A 128 1.87 8.32 16.84
CA LEU A 128 1.11 9.40 16.22
C LEU A 128 -0.30 8.93 15.81
N ILE A 129 -1.26 9.86 15.88
CA ILE A 129 -2.58 9.71 15.26
C ILE A 129 -2.76 10.85 14.25
N VAL A 130 -3.13 10.53 13.01
CA VAL A 130 -3.51 11.53 12.02
C VAL A 130 -5.02 11.74 12.09
N ALA A 131 -5.43 12.92 12.52
CA ALA A 131 -6.84 13.30 12.64
C ALA A 131 -7.36 13.89 11.32
N ASP A 132 -8.56 13.48 10.93
CA ASP A 132 -9.20 13.79 9.64
C ASP A 132 -10.61 14.41 9.80
N ALA A 133 -11.08 14.62 11.04
CA ALA A 133 -12.35 15.25 11.35
C ALA A 133 -12.33 15.94 12.73
N TYR A 134 -13.15 16.99 12.92
CA TYR A 134 -13.30 17.66 14.22
C TYR A 134 -13.77 16.71 15.33
N SER A 135 -14.78 15.90 15.03
CA SER A 135 -15.29 14.89 15.95
C SER A 135 -14.25 13.85 16.37
N GLU A 136 -13.29 13.57 15.49
CA GLU A 136 -12.19 12.66 15.78
C GLU A 136 -11.17 13.28 16.74
N ILE A 137 -10.87 14.59 16.56
CA ILE A 137 -10.04 15.35 17.51
C ILE A 137 -10.67 15.32 18.91
N ASP A 138 -11.99 15.52 19.01
CA ASP A 138 -12.71 15.42 20.29
C ASP A 138 -12.60 14.03 20.91
N LYS A 139 -12.80 12.98 20.12
CA LYS A 139 -12.68 11.59 20.59
C LYS A 139 -11.27 11.30 21.11
N ILE A 140 -10.23 11.73 20.38
CA ILE A 140 -8.84 11.53 20.83
C ILE A 140 -8.58 12.27 22.13
N ASP A 141 -9.03 13.52 22.26
CA ASP A 141 -8.85 14.32 23.48
C ASP A 141 -9.56 13.68 24.68
N ILE A 142 -10.81 13.24 24.52
CA ILE A 142 -11.59 12.56 25.57
C ILE A 142 -10.96 11.21 25.95
N GLU A 143 -10.55 10.40 24.98
CA GLU A 143 -9.94 9.10 25.28
C GLU A 143 -8.55 9.23 25.92
N ALA A 144 -7.79 10.27 25.55
CA ALA A 144 -6.52 10.60 26.19
C ALA A 144 -6.72 11.11 27.62
N GLU A 145 -7.75 11.93 27.88
CA GLU A 145 -8.12 12.39 29.24
C GLU A 145 -8.43 11.20 30.16
N LYS A 146 -9.25 10.25 29.70
CA LYS A 146 -9.58 9.04 30.48
C LYS A 146 -8.36 8.24 30.92
N ARG A 147 -7.27 8.32 30.15
CA ARG A 147 -6.00 7.62 30.39
C ARG A 147 -4.94 8.46 31.09
N GLY A 148 -5.23 9.75 31.32
CA GLY A 148 -4.28 10.70 31.93
C GLY A 148 -3.01 10.90 31.07
N ILE A 149 -3.13 10.83 29.74
CA ILE A 149 -2.03 11.01 28.79
C ILE A 149 -2.27 12.21 27.88
N CYS A 150 -1.20 12.63 27.20
CA CYS A 150 -1.26 13.61 26.12
C CYS A 150 -0.78 12.95 24.83
N GLN A 151 -1.66 12.83 23.83
CA GLN A 151 -1.40 12.15 22.56
C GLN A 151 -0.87 13.12 21.52
N ASP A 152 0.22 12.74 20.84
CA ASP A 152 0.74 13.45 19.68
C ASP A 152 -0.14 13.20 18.46
N ILE A 153 -0.57 14.27 17.78
CA ILE A 153 -1.38 14.17 16.57
C ILE A 153 -0.81 15.00 15.42
N LEU A 154 -1.15 14.60 14.20
CA LEU A 154 -1.07 15.40 12.98
C LEU A 154 -2.48 15.69 12.48
N LEU A 155 -2.67 16.82 11.83
CA LEU A 155 -3.89 17.08 11.07
C LEU A 155 -3.67 16.71 9.61
N ARG A 156 -4.60 15.94 9.05
CA ARG A 156 -4.57 15.67 7.61
C ARG A 156 -5.06 16.89 6.86
N ILE A 157 -4.21 17.51 6.06
CA ILE A 157 -4.54 18.67 5.26
C ILE A 157 -4.55 18.32 3.77
N ASN A 158 -5.38 19.04 3.02
CA ASN A 158 -5.48 18.91 1.58
C ASN A 158 -4.87 20.15 0.92
N PRO A 159 -3.67 20.03 0.30
CA PRO A 159 -3.00 21.15 -0.35
C PRO A 159 -3.61 21.56 -1.71
N GLY A 160 -4.64 20.87 -2.19
CA GLY A 160 -5.32 21.20 -3.45
C GLY A 160 -4.42 21.00 -4.67
N ILE A 161 -3.71 19.87 -4.75
CA ILE A 161 -2.86 19.53 -5.89
C ILE A 161 -3.58 18.48 -6.74
N GLU A 162 -3.81 18.79 -8.00
CA GLU A 162 -4.28 17.85 -8.99
C GLU A 162 -3.09 17.04 -9.52
N ALA A 163 -2.83 15.89 -8.94
CA ALA A 163 -1.95 14.93 -9.57
C ALA A 163 -2.70 14.26 -10.74
N HIS A 164 -2.12 14.26 -11.94
CA HIS A 164 -2.68 13.60 -13.12
C HIS A 164 -2.65 12.07 -12.93
N THR A 165 -3.64 11.55 -12.21
CA THR A 165 -3.82 10.12 -11.91
C THR A 165 -5.25 9.71 -12.20
N HIS A 166 -5.53 8.40 -12.26
CA HIS A 166 -6.90 7.90 -12.40
C HIS A 166 -7.84 8.52 -11.34
N ALA A 167 -9.04 8.92 -11.76
CA ALA A 167 -10.03 9.61 -10.91
C ALA A 167 -10.32 8.91 -9.56
N TYR A 168 -10.22 7.58 -9.51
CA TYR A 168 -10.45 6.80 -8.28
C TYR A 168 -9.29 6.81 -7.27
N VAL A 169 -8.13 7.34 -7.61
CA VAL A 169 -6.94 7.38 -6.74
C VAL A 169 -6.46 8.81 -6.43
N GLN A 170 -7.21 9.83 -6.89
CA GLN A 170 -6.98 11.22 -6.52
C GLN A 170 -7.51 11.47 -5.10
N THR A 171 -6.65 11.94 -4.21
CA THR A 171 -7.02 12.23 -2.80
C THR A 171 -6.89 13.69 -2.42
N ALA A 172 -6.35 14.52 -3.31
CA ALA A 172 -6.07 15.93 -3.06
C ALA A 172 -6.92 16.90 -3.91
N THR A 173 -8.02 16.42 -4.49
CA THR A 173 -9.03 17.28 -5.12
C THR A 173 -9.89 17.96 -4.06
N THR A 174 -10.52 19.09 -4.41
CA THR A 174 -11.42 19.85 -3.52
C THR A 174 -12.62 18.99 -3.07
N ASP A 175 -13.02 18.01 -3.88
CA ASP A 175 -14.03 17.01 -3.57
C ASP A 175 -13.37 15.70 -3.12
N SER A 176 -12.77 15.70 -1.93
CA SER A 176 -12.18 14.52 -1.30
C SER A 176 -12.78 14.30 0.08
N LYS A 177 -13.07 13.04 0.42
CA LYS A 177 -13.48 12.66 1.78
C LYS A 177 -12.35 12.78 2.81
N PHE A 178 -11.13 13.13 2.38
CA PHE A 178 -9.93 13.17 3.20
C PHE A 178 -9.35 14.56 3.28
N GLY A 179 -8.96 14.95 4.49
CA GLY A 179 -8.16 16.11 4.77
C GLY A 179 -8.92 17.43 4.75
N PHE A 180 -8.47 18.36 5.59
CA PHE A 180 -8.98 19.72 5.67
C PHE A 180 -8.35 20.58 4.59
N SER A 181 -9.16 21.23 3.76
CA SER A 181 -8.66 22.04 2.65
C SER A 181 -7.95 23.30 3.14
N ILE A 182 -6.74 23.53 2.61
CA ILE A 182 -6.01 24.80 2.81
C ILE A 182 -6.74 25.93 2.10
N GLN A 183 -7.21 25.70 0.88
CA GLN A 183 -7.76 26.75 -0.01
C GLN A 183 -9.03 27.42 0.52
N ASN A 184 -9.89 26.67 1.22
CA ASN A 184 -11.14 27.23 1.79
C ASN A 184 -11.01 27.67 3.26
N GLY A 185 -9.80 27.65 3.83
CA GLY A 185 -9.50 28.03 5.19
C GLY A 185 -9.88 27.02 6.27
N GLU A 186 -10.32 25.80 5.87
CA GLU A 186 -10.71 24.77 6.84
C GLU A 186 -9.49 24.25 7.62
N ALA A 187 -8.34 24.12 6.96
CA ALA A 187 -7.10 23.71 7.61
C ALA A 187 -6.65 24.70 8.71
N GLU A 188 -6.85 26.01 8.52
CA GLU A 188 -6.58 27.02 9.56
C GLU A 188 -7.54 26.87 10.73
N ARG A 189 -8.86 26.77 10.47
CA ARG A 189 -9.88 26.61 11.53
C ARG A 189 -9.65 25.38 12.38
N VAL A 190 -9.36 24.24 11.76
CA VAL A 190 -9.10 23.00 12.52
C VAL A 190 -7.77 23.05 13.28
N THR A 191 -6.76 23.75 12.76
CA THR A 191 -5.51 23.96 13.49
C THR A 191 -5.78 24.69 14.79
N VAL A 192 -6.50 25.82 14.74
CA VAL A 192 -6.89 26.59 15.94
C VAL A 192 -7.75 25.73 16.89
N TYR A 193 -8.66 24.94 16.34
CA TYR A 193 -9.49 24.03 17.13
C TYR A 193 -8.65 23.01 17.90
N ALA A 194 -7.69 22.36 17.24
CA ALA A 194 -6.82 21.37 17.85
C ALA A 194 -5.90 21.97 18.92
N LEU A 195 -5.40 23.19 18.70
CA LEU A 195 -4.55 23.91 19.67
C LEU A 195 -5.26 24.23 21.00
N ASN A 196 -6.59 24.28 21.01
CA ASN A 196 -7.39 24.52 22.22
C ASN A 196 -7.72 23.25 23.01
N LYS A 197 -7.30 22.06 22.56
CA LYS A 197 -7.49 20.79 23.28
C LYS A 197 -6.41 20.60 24.35
N LYS A 198 -6.76 19.87 25.41
CA LYS A 198 -5.87 19.74 26.60
C LYS A 198 -5.04 18.48 26.60
N ASN A 199 -5.58 17.40 26.06
CA ASN A 199 -4.99 16.07 26.16
C ASN A 199 -4.43 15.56 24.81
N ILE A 200 -4.31 16.48 23.85
CA ILE A 200 -3.61 16.24 22.60
C ILE A 200 -2.50 17.28 22.40
N ARG A 201 -1.50 16.90 21.65
CA ARG A 201 -0.44 17.81 21.25
C ARG A 201 -0.33 17.79 19.73
N LEU A 202 -0.74 18.91 19.09
CA LEU A 202 -0.58 19.07 17.67
C LEU A 202 0.91 19.22 17.32
N ARG A 203 1.44 18.27 16.52
CA ARG A 203 2.83 18.26 16.10
C ARG A 203 3.01 18.88 14.70
N GLY A 204 1.98 18.90 13.90
CA GLY A 204 2.02 19.43 12.55
C GLY A 204 1.00 18.79 11.62
N TYR A 205 1.43 18.55 10.38
CA TYR A 205 0.52 18.21 9.30
C TYR A 205 0.91 16.94 8.57
N HIS A 206 -0.11 16.28 8.02
CA HIS A 206 0.01 15.20 7.06
C HIS A 206 -0.70 15.58 5.77
N CYS A 207 -0.14 15.24 4.63
CA CYS A 207 -0.84 15.25 3.35
C CYS A 207 -0.57 13.98 2.55
N HIS A 208 -1.50 13.62 1.68
CA HIS A 208 -1.32 12.53 0.72
C HIS A 208 -2.03 12.92 -0.58
N ILE A 209 -1.28 13.10 -1.64
CA ILE A 209 -1.76 13.73 -2.89
C ILE A 209 -2.32 12.75 -3.91
N GLY A 210 -2.23 11.46 -3.67
CA GLY A 210 -2.74 10.44 -4.57
C GLY A 210 -1.90 9.17 -4.62
N SER A 211 -2.13 8.35 -5.62
CA SER A 211 -1.43 7.07 -5.80
C SER A 211 -1.08 6.88 -7.27
N GLN A 212 -0.01 6.15 -7.56
CA GLN A 212 0.51 5.90 -8.91
C GLN A 212 0.94 7.19 -9.60
N ILE A 213 1.70 8.05 -8.88
CA ILE A 213 2.18 9.35 -9.35
C ILE A 213 3.60 9.19 -9.88
N PHE A 214 3.80 9.61 -11.14
CA PHE A 214 5.08 9.60 -11.83
C PHE A 214 5.69 10.99 -12.04
N GLU A 215 4.92 12.05 -11.75
CA GLU A 215 5.39 13.43 -11.86
C GLU A 215 6.05 13.87 -10.55
N LYS A 216 7.38 14.00 -10.59
CA LYS A 216 8.21 14.45 -9.45
C LYS A 216 7.72 15.81 -8.91
N GLN A 217 7.30 16.71 -9.80
CA GLN A 217 6.85 18.05 -9.45
C GLN A 217 5.61 18.07 -8.55
N SER A 218 4.73 17.06 -8.63
CA SER A 218 3.57 16.97 -7.74
C SER A 218 3.96 16.82 -6.27
N PHE A 219 5.02 16.06 -5.98
CA PHE A 219 5.55 15.90 -4.62
C PHE A 219 6.23 17.17 -4.12
N VAL A 220 6.99 17.86 -4.99
CA VAL A 220 7.62 19.16 -4.68
C VAL A 220 6.56 20.19 -4.31
N LEU A 221 5.53 20.36 -5.14
CA LEU A 221 4.43 21.29 -4.88
C LEU A 221 3.67 20.97 -3.58
N ALA A 222 3.51 19.70 -3.24
CA ALA A 222 2.89 19.29 -1.98
C ALA A 222 3.73 19.74 -0.78
N ALA A 223 5.03 19.51 -0.83
CA ALA A 223 5.96 19.95 0.21
C ALA A 223 5.95 21.48 0.36
N GLU A 224 6.05 22.21 -0.74
CA GLU A 224 6.03 23.68 -0.74
C GLU A 224 4.74 24.24 -0.11
N LYS A 225 3.56 23.77 -0.55
CA LYS A 225 2.26 24.23 -0.02
C LYS A 225 2.07 23.91 1.46
N CYS A 226 2.53 22.73 1.90
CA CYS A 226 2.46 22.38 3.32
C CYS A 226 3.40 23.27 4.17
N MET A 227 4.59 23.57 3.67
CA MET A 227 5.53 24.47 4.35
C MET A 227 5.04 25.93 4.35
N ASP A 228 4.46 26.41 3.25
CA ASP A 228 3.84 27.73 3.17
C ASP A 228 2.71 27.87 4.20
N PHE A 229 1.83 26.85 4.28
CA PHE A 229 0.77 26.81 5.27
C PHE A 229 1.30 26.76 6.71
N ALA A 230 2.35 26.00 6.96
CA ALA A 230 2.98 25.95 8.30
C ALA A 230 3.57 27.30 8.70
N ALA A 231 4.18 28.05 7.76
CA ALA A 231 4.67 29.40 8.00
C ALA A 231 3.54 30.37 8.33
N GLU A 232 2.42 30.29 7.61
CA GLU A 232 1.20 31.07 7.87
C GLU A 232 0.64 30.81 9.28
N MET A 233 0.57 29.54 9.69
CA MET A 233 0.08 29.17 11.04
C MET A 233 1.01 29.65 12.15
N ARG A 234 2.31 29.69 11.90
CA ARG A 234 3.27 30.27 12.85
C ARG A 234 3.07 31.78 13.01
N GLU A 235 2.87 32.47 11.91
CA GLU A 235 2.66 33.93 11.92
C GLU A 235 1.35 34.32 12.60
N LYS A 236 0.23 33.66 12.19
CA LYS A 236 -1.11 34.02 12.64
C LYS A 236 -1.44 33.53 14.06
N HIS A 237 -0.97 32.33 14.40
CA HIS A 237 -1.41 31.61 15.60
C HIS A 237 -0.26 31.18 16.52
N SER A 238 0.97 31.60 16.25
CA SER A 238 2.18 31.22 17.02
C SER A 238 2.37 29.70 17.12
N PHE A 239 1.83 28.93 16.16
CA PHE A 239 1.98 27.50 16.10
C PHE A 239 3.23 27.11 15.31
N THR A 240 4.18 26.49 15.97
CA THR A 240 5.38 25.94 15.33
C THR A 240 5.21 24.47 15.01
N MET A 241 5.11 24.16 13.72
CA MET A 241 5.09 22.78 13.23
C MET A 241 6.43 22.09 13.53
N THR A 242 6.39 20.92 14.14
CA THR A 242 7.58 20.11 14.44
C THR A 242 7.65 18.81 13.63
N THR A 243 6.55 18.39 12.99
CA THR A 243 6.47 17.18 12.20
C THR A 243 5.68 17.43 10.91
N LEU A 244 6.24 17.01 9.78
CA LEU A 244 5.61 17.06 8.48
C LEU A 244 5.62 15.66 7.87
N ASN A 245 4.42 15.14 7.54
CA ASN A 245 4.26 13.87 6.87
C ASN A 245 3.71 14.11 5.46
N LEU A 246 4.49 13.78 4.45
CA LEU A 246 4.13 14.01 3.04
C LEU A 246 3.53 12.76 2.37
N GLY A 247 3.17 11.75 3.17
CA GLY A 247 2.50 10.56 2.68
C GLY A 247 3.36 9.71 1.74
N GLY A 248 2.69 9.02 0.84
CA GLY A 248 3.30 8.19 -0.20
C GLY A 248 2.74 8.55 -1.58
N GLY A 249 2.46 7.54 -2.39
CA GLY A 249 1.83 7.73 -3.70
C GLY A 249 2.75 7.49 -4.89
N PHE A 250 4.02 7.17 -4.66
CA PHE A 250 5.01 6.89 -5.71
C PHE A 250 4.53 5.79 -6.65
N GLY A 251 4.63 6.05 -7.96
CA GLY A 251 4.23 5.13 -9.02
C GLY A 251 5.13 3.89 -9.09
N VAL A 252 4.59 2.81 -9.65
CA VAL A 252 5.31 1.56 -9.93
C VAL A 252 4.97 1.05 -11.33
N TRP A 253 5.83 0.24 -11.88
CA TRP A 253 5.66 -0.34 -13.19
C TRP A 253 4.78 -1.59 -13.14
N TYR A 254 3.55 -1.51 -13.69
CA TYR A 254 2.65 -2.64 -13.87
C TYR A 254 2.73 -3.24 -15.27
N THR A 255 2.68 -2.39 -16.30
CA THR A 255 2.68 -2.75 -17.72
C THR A 255 3.68 -1.91 -18.51
N ASP A 256 3.92 -2.26 -19.76
CA ASP A 256 4.83 -1.51 -20.63
C ASP A 256 4.32 -0.09 -20.97
N GLU A 257 3.08 0.24 -20.62
CA GLU A 257 2.51 1.59 -20.73
C GLU A 257 2.98 2.49 -19.59
N ASP A 258 3.38 1.93 -18.44
CA ASP A 258 3.83 2.68 -17.27
C ASP A 258 5.29 3.10 -17.40
N LYS A 259 5.64 4.22 -16.76
CA LYS A 259 7.04 4.59 -16.60
C LYS A 259 7.75 3.54 -15.72
N LYS A 260 8.86 3.01 -16.23
CA LYS A 260 9.74 2.14 -15.46
C LYS A 260 10.58 3.01 -14.52
N LEU A 261 10.51 2.75 -13.23
CA LEU A 261 11.34 3.40 -12.23
C LEU A 261 12.29 2.36 -11.63
N ALA A 262 13.59 2.57 -11.84
CA ALA A 262 14.60 1.82 -11.10
C ALA A 262 14.60 2.23 -9.63
N PRO A 263 15.05 1.37 -8.70
CA PRO A 263 15.10 1.71 -7.27
C PRO A 263 15.84 3.04 -6.99
N GLU A 264 16.89 3.33 -7.73
CA GLU A 264 17.68 4.55 -7.61
C GLU A 264 16.92 5.82 -8.03
N GLU A 265 15.97 5.71 -8.97
CA GLU A 265 15.16 6.85 -9.40
C GLU A 265 14.18 7.32 -8.31
N TYR A 266 13.75 6.44 -7.40
CA TYR A 266 12.96 6.87 -6.23
C TYR A 266 13.74 7.82 -5.33
N ALA A 267 15.06 7.66 -5.24
CA ALA A 267 15.91 8.58 -4.49
C ALA A 267 15.82 10.00 -5.04
N GLU A 268 15.76 10.19 -6.37
CA GLU A 268 15.62 11.51 -6.98
C GLU A 268 14.28 12.20 -6.63
N TYR A 269 13.20 11.43 -6.48
CA TYR A 269 11.91 12.00 -6.03
C TYR A 269 12.00 12.46 -4.59
N ILE A 270 12.65 11.66 -3.73
CA ILE A 270 12.84 11.97 -2.32
C ILE A 270 13.77 13.18 -2.16
N GLU A 271 14.87 13.26 -2.92
CA GLU A 271 15.80 14.39 -2.89
C GLU A 271 15.13 15.70 -3.34
N ALA A 272 14.29 15.65 -4.39
CA ALA A 272 13.56 16.84 -4.85
C ALA A 272 12.56 17.34 -3.79
N LEU A 273 11.87 16.42 -3.11
CA LEU A 273 10.96 16.72 -2.02
C LEU A 273 11.71 17.32 -0.81
N ILE A 274 12.85 16.73 -0.44
CA ILE A 274 13.73 17.23 0.62
C ILE A 274 14.18 18.66 0.31
N GLY A 275 14.65 18.92 -0.93
CA GLY A 275 15.09 20.23 -1.36
C GLY A 275 14.01 21.29 -1.19
N ALA A 276 12.75 20.96 -1.52
CA ALA A 276 11.63 21.89 -1.35
C ALA A 276 11.37 22.21 0.14
N VAL A 277 11.41 21.19 1.03
CA VAL A 277 11.24 21.40 2.47
C VAL A 277 12.35 22.26 3.04
N GLU A 278 13.62 21.96 2.71
CA GLU A 278 14.79 22.69 3.22
C GLU A 278 14.84 24.14 2.72
N GLU A 279 14.53 24.37 1.44
CA GLU A 279 14.47 25.70 0.85
C GLU A 279 13.39 26.56 1.53
N LYS A 280 12.16 26.03 1.69
CA LYS A 280 11.07 26.74 2.35
C LYS A 280 11.37 27.00 3.82
N ALA A 281 11.91 26.02 4.54
CA ALA A 281 12.32 26.21 5.94
C ALA A 281 13.35 27.35 6.06
N LYS A 282 14.36 27.39 5.20
CA LYS A 282 15.34 28.47 5.15
C LYS A 282 14.71 29.83 4.83
N ASN A 283 13.83 29.90 3.81
CA ASN A 283 13.20 31.16 3.38
C ASN A 283 12.31 31.76 4.47
N TYR A 284 11.64 30.92 5.26
CA TYR A 284 10.79 31.35 6.38
C TYR A 284 11.53 31.44 7.73
N GLY A 285 12.80 31.09 7.81
CA GLY A 285 13.53 31.03 9.07
C GLY A 285 12.87 30.04 10.06
N MET A 286 12.47 28.86 9.56
CA MET A 286 11.90 27.77 10.35
C MET A 286 12.95 26.70 10.60
N GLU A 287 12.84 26.02 11.74
CA GLU A 287 13.59 24.78 11.95
C GLU A 287 13.06 23.67 11.01
N LEU A 288 13.94 22.76 10.64
CA LEU A 288 13.55 21.60 9.81
C LEU A 288 12.62 20.69 10.61
N PRO A 289 11.42 20.36 10.09
CA PRO A 289 10.50 19.46 10.78
C PRO A 289 11.02 18.02 10.79
N TYR A 290 10.53 17.19 11.70
CA TYR A 290 10.66 15.74 11.60
C TYR A 290 9.89 15.28 10.35
N LEU A 291 10.61 14.83 9.32
CA LEU A 291 10.05 14.52 8.00
C LEU A 291 9.67 13.06 7.91
N LEU A 292 8.40 12.78 7.59
CA LEU A 292 7.86 11.44 7.41
C LEU A 292 7.44 11.21 5.95
N LEU A 293 7.67 9.99 5.43
CA LEU A 293 7.14 9.49 4.16
C LEU A 293 6.48 8.14 4.36
N GLU A 294 5.42 7.85 3.59
CA GLU A 294 4.59 6.64 3.72
C GLU A 294 4.54 5.82 2.41
N PRO A 295 5.67 5.33 1.90
CA PRO A 295 5.65 4.43 0.76
C PRO A 295 5.02 3.08 1.14
N GLY A 296 4.10 2.60 0.31
CA GLY A 296 3.51 1.27 0.45
C GLY A 296 3.64 0.51 -0.86
N ARG A 297 2.90 0.94 -1.88
CA ARG A 297 2.91 0.37 -3.22
C ARG A 297 4.34 0.22 -3.76
N SER A 298 5.13 1.27 -3.72
CA SER A 298 6.51 1.30 -4.23
C SER A 298 7.48 0.37 -3.49
N ILE A 299 7.14 -0.08 -2.28
CA ILE A 299 7.94 -1.07 -1.56
C ILE A 299 7.57 -2.49 -1.97
N ILE A 300 6.25 -2.81 -2.08
CA ILE A 300 5.81 -4.19 -2.09
C ILE A 300 5.23 -4.67 -3.44
N ALA A 301 4.77 -3.77 -4.33
CA ALA A 301 4.06 -4.18 -5.54
C ALA A 301 4.91 -5.07 -6.45
N GLU A 302 6.10 -4.59 -6.85
CA GLU A 302 7.00 -5.29 -7.75
C GLU A 302 7.79 -6.43 -7.08
N ALA A 303 7.79 -6.44 -5.73
CA ALA A 303 8.33 -7.55 -4.95
C ALA A 303 7.43 -8.79 -5.01
N GLY A 304 6.20 -8.67 -5.48
CA GLY A 304 5.22 -9.76 -5.46
C GLY A 304 4.63 -10.08 -6.84
N LEU A 305 4.32 -11.36 -7.03
CA LEU A 305 3.51 -11.88 -8.13
C LEU A 305 2.49 -12.88 -7.61
N THR A 306 1.48 -13.19 -8.44
CA THR A 306 0.52 -14.25 -8.14
C THR A 306 0.61 -15.34 -9.19
N LEU A 307 0.71 -16.59 -8.75
CA LEU A 307 0.74 -17.78 -9.60
C LEU A 307 -0.64 -18.41 -9.68
N TYR A 308 -0.99 -18.86 -10.87
CA TYR A 308 -2.25 -19.51 -11.19
C TYR A 308 -2.02 -20.74 -12.06
N THR A 309 -2.93 -21.70 -12.01
CA THR A 309 -3.01 -22.78 -12.98
C THR A 309 -4.05 -22.43 -14.05
N VAL A 310 -3.67 -22.52 -15.32
CA VAL A 310 -4.57 -22.37 -16.46
C VAL A 310 -5.51 -23.57 -16.50
N GLY A 311 -6.81 -23.28 -16.50
CA GLY A 311 -7.89 -24.25 -16.61
C GLY A 311 -8.46 -24.33 -18.03
N ALA A 312 -9.75 -24.03 -18.16
CA ALA A 312 -10.45 -24.05 -19.44
C ALA A 312 -10.02 -22.90 -20.36
N ILE A 313 -9.91 -23.21 -21.66
CA ILE A 313 -9.66 -22.21 -22.70
C ILE A 313 -10.91 -22.17 -23.58
N LYS A 314 -11.52 -20.99 -23.73
CA LYS A 314 -12.71 -20.79 -24.55
C LYS A 314 -12.38 -19.84 -25.69
N ASP A 315 -12.39 -20.38 -26.90
CA ASP A 315 -12.26 -19.59 -28.12
C ASP A 315 -13.64 -19.29 -28.71
N ILE A 316 -13.94 -18.00 -28.89
CA ILE A 316 -15.16 -17.51 -29.55
C ILE A 316 -14.70 -16.95 -30.90
N PRO A 317 -14.85 -17.68 -31.99
CA PRO A 317 -14.30 -17.31 -33.30
C PRO A 317 -14.63 -15.88 -33.69
N ASN A 318 -13.63 -15.11 -34.12
CA ASN A 318 -13.71 -13.71 -34.53
C ASN A 318 -14.21 -12.72 -33.45
N VAL A 319 -14.31 -13.14 -32.20
CA VAL A 319 -14.77 -12.29 -31.08
C VAL A 319 -13.69 -12.16 -30.01
N LYS A 320 -13.41 -13.24 -29.28
CA LYS A 320 -12.50 -13.19 -28.14
C LYS A 320 -12.08 -14.59 -27.66
N LYS A 321 -10.86 -14.71 -27.21
CA LYS A 321 -10.37 -15.92 -26.56
C LYS A 321 -10.19 -15.67 -25.06
N TYR A 322 -10.77 -16.53 -24.24
CA TYR A 322 -10.64 -16.53 -22.79
C TYR A 322 -9.72 -17.66 -22.33
N VAL A 323 -8.80 -17.33 -21.44
CA VAL A 323 -7.97 -18.27 -20.68
C VAL A 323 -8.42 -18.19 -19.22
N ALA A 324 -9.13 -19.22 -18.77
CA ALA A 324 -9.61 -19.29 -17.40
C ALA A 324 -8.50 -19.77 -16.47
N ILE A 325 -8.45 -19.19 -15.25
CA ILE A 325 -7.50 -19.54 -14.21
C ILE A 325 -8.23 -20.00 -12.93
N ASP A 326 -7.53 -20.66 -12.04
CA ASP A 326 -8.06 -21.10 -10.75
C ASP A 326 -8.18 -20.00 -9.69
N GLY A 327 -7.74 -18.77 -10.01
CA GLY A 327 -7.96 -17.55 -9.26
C GLY A 327 -9.12 -16.71 -9.78
N GLY A 328 -9.15 -15.43 -9.43
CA GLY A 328 -10.15 -14.48 -9.91
C GLY A 328 -10.25 -13.20 -9.06
N MET A 329 -11.34 -12.46 -9.26
CA MET A 329 -11.56 -11.20 -8.56
C MET A 329 -11.65 -11.33 -7.02
N PHE A 330 -11.85 -12.54 -6.51
CA PHE A 330 -11.89 -12.75 -5.06
C PHE A 330 -10.53 -12.56 -4.39
N GLU A 331 -9.44 -12.67 -5.13
CA GLU A 331 -8.08 -12.45 -4.64
C GLU A 331 -7.32 -11.36 -5.44
N ASN A 332 -7.75 -11.04 -6.66
CA ASN A 332 -7.25 -9.93 -7.44
C ASN A 332 -8.42 -9.06 -7.95
N PRO A 333 -9.05 -8.25 -7.07
CA PRO A 333 -10.24 -7.48 -7.42
C PRO A 333 -9.95 -6.20 -8.23
N ARG A 334 -8.69 -5.86 -8.43
CA ARG A 334 -8.29 -4.52 -8.88
C ARG A 334 -8.69 -4.21 -10.31
N TYR A 335 -8.71 -5.20 -11.22
CA TYR A 335 -9.22 -4.98 -12.56
C TYR A 335 -10.73 -4.69 -12.52
N ALA A 336 -11.49 -5.47 -11.78
CA ALA A 336 -12.94 -5.28 -11.65
C ALA A 336 -13.31 -3.93 -11.02
N LEU A 337 -12.52 -3.46 -10.03
CA LEU A 337 -12.80 -2.22 -9.32
C LEU A 337 -12.25 -0.96 -10.00
N TYR A 338 -11.08 -1.05 -10.61
CA TYR A 338 -10.30 0.12 -11.04
C TYR A 338 -9.82 0.04 -12.48
N GLN A 339 -10.15 -1.02 -13.22
CA GLN A 339 -9.59 -1.30 -14.56
C GLN A 339 -8.04 -1.36 -14.54
N SER A 340 -7.47 -1.72 -13.37
CA SER A 340 -6.01 -1.78 -13.21
C SER A 340 -5.42 -2.86 -14.10
N LYS A 341 -4.49 -2.48 -14.96
CA LYS A 341 -3.80 -3.40 -15.86
C LYS A 341 -2.65 -4.09 -15.14
N TYR A 342 -2.38 -5.34 -15.51
CA TYR A 342 -1.27 -6.15 -15.04
C TYR A 342 -0.62 -6.87 -16.23
N THR A 343 0.63 -7.31 -16.06
CA THR A 343 1.36 -8.11 -17.03
C THR A 343 1.27 -9.59 -16.68
N PRO A 344 0.50 -10.42 -17.40
CA PRO A 344 0.51 -11.87 -17.25
C PRO A 344 1.64 -12.49 -18.08
N VAL A 345 2.22 -13.60 -17.58
CA VAL A 345 3.30 -14.35 -18.21
C VAL A 345 3.09 -15.84 -17.98
N LEU A 346 3.34 -16.70 -18.98
CA LEU A 346 3.39 -18.15 -18.77
C LEU A 346 4.70 -18.51 -18.06
N ALA A 347 4.64 -18.75 -16.74
CA ALA A 347 5.82 -18.96 -15.91
C ALA A 347 6.63 -20.21 -16.28
N ASN A 348 5.98 -21.24 -16.81
CA ASN A 348 6.63 -22.47 -17.27
C ASN A 348 7.22 -22.36 -18.70
N ARG A 349 6.97 -21.25 -19.41
CA ARG A 349 7.46 -20.97 -20.76
C ARG A 349 7.79 -19.50 -20.96
N ALA A 350 8.43 -18.90 -19.93
CA ALA A 350 8.69 -17.48 -19.86
C ALA A 350 9.64 -16.93 -20.95
N TYR A 351 10.34 -17.80 -21.67
CA TYR A 351 11.20 -17.45 -22.80
C TYR A 351 10.46 -17.33 -24.13
N GLU A 352 9.23 -17.88 -24.23
CA GLU A 352 8.49 -17.88 -25.48
C GLU A 352 7.93 -16.47 -25.80
N GLN A 353 7.95 -16.13 -27.07
CA GLN A 353 7.36 -14.87 -27.54
C GLN A 353 5.83 -14.98 -27.60
N PRO A 354 5.09 -13.89 -27.30
CA PRO A 354 3.66 -13.85 -27.49
C PRO A 354 3.24 -14.14 -28.93
N THR A 355 2.21 -14.98 -29.10
CA THR A 355 1.67 -15.38 -30.42
C THR A 355 0.15 -15.17 -30.53
N GLU A 356 -0.52 -14.87 -29.41
CA GLU A 356 -1.96 -14.63 -29.39
C GLU A 356 -2.35 -13.55 -28.36
N THR A 357 -3.51 -12.94 -28.60
CA THR A 357 -4.12 -11.99 -27.66
C THR A 357 -5.32 -12.66 -26.98
N VAL A 358 -5.35 -12.65 -25.66
CA VAL A 358 -6.36 -13.35 -24.85
C VAL A 358 -6.86 -12.48 -23.70
N SER A 359 -8.02 -12.80 -23.15
CA SER A 359 -8.46 -12.28 -21.85
C SER A 359 -8.32 -13.35 -20.78
N ILE A 360 -7.67 -12.98 -19.67
CA ILE A 360 -7.53 -13.85 -18.49
C ILE A 360 -8.78 -13.71 -17.64
N ALA A 361 -9.54 -14.78 -17.52
CA ALA A 361 -10.79 -14.84 -16.76
C ALA A 361 -10.62 -15.63 -15.46
N GLY A 362 -11.20 -15.13 -14.38
CA GLY A 362 -11.26 -15.87 -13.14
C GLY A 362 -12.35 -16.95 -13.14
N LYS A 363 -12.47 -17.63 -12.01
CA LYS A 363 -13.41 -18.77 -11.80
C LYS A 363 -14.71 -18.38 -11.10
N CYS A 364 -14.88 -17.12 -10.70
CA CYS A 364 -16.09 -16.68 -10.05
C CYS A 364 -17.29 -16.68 -10.99
N CYS A 365 -18.48 -16.97 -10.46
CA CYS A 365 -19.74 -16.86 -11.21
C CYS A 365 -20.16 -15.38 -11.32
N GLU A 366 -19.34 -14.58 -12.02
CA GLU A 366 -19.49 -13.14 -12.20
C GLU A 366 -18.89 -12.74 -13.55
N SER A 367 -19.63 -12.01 -14.37
CA SER A 367 -19.19 -11.59 -15.71
C SER A 367 -17.98 -10.66 -15.69
N GLY A 368 -17.84 -9.88 -14.62
CA GLY A 368 -16.72 -8.96 -14.38
C GLY A 368 -15.47 -9.62 -13.81
N ASP A 369 -15.46 -10.94 -13.62
CA ASP A 369 -14.30 -11.67 -13.09
C ASP A 369 -13.20 -11.83 -14.15
N ILE A 370 -12.54 -10.74 -14.43
CA ILE A 370 -11.44 -10.61 -15.39
C ILE A 370 -10.20 -10.08 -14.67
N ILE A 371 -9.06 -10.67 -14.96
CA ILE A 371 -7.76 -10.27 -14.42
C ILE A 371 -6.98 -9.40 -15.42
N ALA A 372 -7.06 -9.74 -16.69
CA ALA A 372 -6.45 -8.97 -17.76
C ALA A 372 -7.25 -9.11 -19.06
N VAL A 373 -7.34 -8.02 -19.82
CA VAL A 373 -7.96 -7.95 -21.14
C VAL A 373 -6.86 -7.70 -22.16
N ASP A 374 -7.00 -8.31 -23.32
CA ASP A 374 -6.10 -8.15 -24.47
C ASP A 374 -4.62 -8.41 -24.13
N ALA A 375 -4.40 -9.39 -23.25
CA ALA A 375 -3.07 -9.81 -22.85
C ALA A 375 -2.37 -10.57 -23.98
N SER A 376 -1.13 -10.17 -24.27
CA SER A 376 -0.29 -10.86 -25.26
C SER A 376 0.43 -12.02 -24.61
N LEU A 377 0.16 -13.26 -25.02
CA LEU A 377 0.76 -14.48 -24.47
C LEU A 377 1.23 -15.44 -25.59
N PRO A 378 2.19 -16.33 -25.32
CA PRO A 378 2.33 -17.56 -26.09
C PRO A 378 1.03 -18.35 -26.07
N LYS A 379 0.79 -19.23 -27.04
CA LYS A 379 -0.45 -20.04 -27.07
C LYS A 379 -0.60 -20.84 -25.77
N ALA A 380 -1.54 -20.40 -24.93
CA ALA A 380 -1.80 -21.00 -23.63
C ALA A 380 -2.36 -22.42 -23.74
N GLN A 381 -2.06 -23.27 -22.77
CA GLN A 381 -2.53 -24.65 -22.65
C GLN A 381 -3.07 -24.90 -21.24
N THR A 382 -4.05 -25.78 -21.12
CA THR A 382 -4.53 -26.26 -19.81
C THR A 382 -3.38 -26.89 -19.04
N GLY A 383 -3.21 -26.49 -17.78
CA GLY A 383 -2.12 -26.92 -16.92
C GLY A 383 -0.88 -25.99 -16.95
N ASP A 384 -0.82 -25.01 -17.85
CA ASP A 384 0.23 -23.99 -17.78
C ASP A 384 0.17 -23.25 -16.44
N ILE A 385 1.32 -22.78 -15.97
CA ILE A 385 1.41 -21.89 -14.81
C ILE A 385 1.50 -20.46 -15.31
N LEU A 386 0.47 -19.68 -15.00
CA LEU A 386 0.39 -18.26 -15.30
C LEU A 386 0.87 -17.45 -14.08
N ALA A 387 1.81 -16.54 -14.28
CA ALA A 387 2.19 -15.52 -13.31
C ALA A 387 1.58 -14.18 -13.68
N VAL A 388 0.94 -13.48 -12.75
CA VAL A 388 0.54 -12.07 -12.89
C VAL A 388 1.51 -11.24 -12.06
N LEU A 389 2.26 -10.34 -12.74
CA LEU A 389 3.37 -9.60 -12.14
C LEU A 389 2.88 -8.39 -11.34
N SER A 390 3.70 -7.90 -10.39
CA SER A 390 3.47 -6.69 -9.58
C SER A 390 2.19 -6.74 -8.73
N THR A 391 1.76 -7.93 -8.31
CA THR A 391 0.55 -8.10 -7.49
C THR A 391 0.81 -8.00 -5.98
N GLY A 392 2.01 -7.61 -5.55
CA GLY A 392 2.37 -7.53 -4.13
C GLY A 392 1.57 -6.50 -3.34
N ALA A 393 1.03 -5.45 -3.98
CA ALA A 393 0.27 -4.40 -3.31
C ALA A 393 -1.22 -4.46 -3.65
N TYR A 394 -2.07 -4.33 -2.61
CA TYR A 394 -3.54 -4.18 -2.70
C TYR A 394 -4.29 -5.38 -3.31
N ASN A 395 -3.66 -6.54 -3.47
CA ASN A 395 -4.33 -7.76 -3.89
C ASN A 395 -4.71 -8.59 -2.67
N TYR A 396 -3.75 -9.18 -1.95
CA TYR A 396 -4.06 -9.91 -0.71
C TYR A 396 -4.84 -9.06 0.29
N SER A 397 -4.46 -7.78 0.49
CA SER A 397 -5.16 -6.88 1.43
C SER A 397 -6.62 -6.61 1.07
N MET A 398 -7.01 -6.81 -0.19
CA MET A 398 -8.38 -6.64 -0.68
C MET A 398 -9.06 -7.99 -0.98
N ALA A 399 -8.40 -9.11 -0.69
CA ALA A 399 -8.95 -10.42 -0.95
C ALA A 399 -10.19 -10.71 -0.10
N MET A 400 -11.15 -11.43 -0.67
CA MET A 400 -12.44 -11.75 -0.06
C MET A 400 -12.87 -13.18 -0.40
N ASN A 401 -13.83 -13.69 0.33
CA ASN A 401 -14.37 -15.06 0.10
C ASN A 401 -15.57 -15.07 -0.87
N TYR A 402 -15.54 -14.28 -1.94
CA TYR A 402 -16.63 -14.27 -2.93
C TYR A 402 -16.82 -15.66 -3.54
N ASN A 403 -18.07 -16.07 -3.75
CA ASN A 403 -18.48 -17.45 -4.08
C ASN A 403 -17.92 -18.51 -3.13
N ARG A 404 -17.60 -18.16 -1.86
CA ARG A 404 -16.94 -19.02 -0.87
C ARG A 404 -15.59 -19.59 -1.37
N ASN A 405 -14.90 -18.89 -2.27
CA ASN A 405 -13.52 -19.21 -2.60
C ASN A 405 -12.60 -18.91 -1.43
N LYS A 406 -11.62 -19.77 -1.21
CA LYS A 406 -10.60 -19.60 -0.16
C LYS A 406 -9.59 -18.52 -0.57
N ILE A 407 -9.28 -17.60 0.32
CA ILE A 407 -8.19 -16.66 0.11
C ILE A 407 -6.88 -17.43 -0.02
N PRO A 408 -6.09 -17.19 -1.10
CA PRO A 408 -4.84 -17.89 -1.34
C PRO A 408 -3.79 -17.66 -0.26
N PRO A 409 -2.85 -18.58 -0.06
CA PRO A 409 -1.71 -18.38 0.82
C PRO A 409 -0.72 -17.37 0.23
N CYS A 410 0.15 -16.85 1.12
CA CYS A 410 1.30 -16.05 0.75
C CYS A 410 2.59 -16.76 1.18
N VAL A 411 3.58 -16.79 0.29
CA VAL A 411 4.92 -17.26 0.60
C VAL A 411 5.94 -16.13 0.43
N LEU A 412 6.93 -16.12 1.29
CA LEU A 412 8.10 -15.24 1.22
C LEU A 412 9.29 -16.06 0.72
N VAL A 413 9.97 -15.53 -0.29
CA VAL A 413 11.12 -16.19 -0.92
C VAL A 413 12.39 -15.41 -0.61
N LYS A 414 13.43 -16.14 -0.22
CA LYS A 414 14.80 -15.63 -0.05
C LYS A 414 15.81 -16.69 -0.47
N ASP A 415 16.73 -16.31 -1.36
CA ASP A 415 17.81 -17.20 -1.83
C ASP A 415 17.27 -18.57 -2.31
N GLY A 416 16.17 -18.55 -3.06
CA GLY A 416 15.52 -19.74 -3.60
C GLY A 416 14.71 -20.58 -2.61
N ARG A 417 14.63 -20.19 -1.34
CA ARG A 417 13.80 -20.86 -0.31
C ARG A 417 12.52 -20.10 -0.09
N ALA A 418 11.41 -20.82 -0.01
CA ALA A 418 10.08 -20.25 0.20
C ALA A 418 9.45 -20.78 1.49
N GLU A 419 8.83 -19.88 2.26
CA GLU A 419 8.12 -20.20 3.50
C GLU A 419 6.78 -19.48 3.55
N TYR A 420 5.76 -20.11 4.16
CA TYR A 420 4.48 -19.45 4.37
C TYR A 420 4.62 -18.24 5.30
N ILE A 421 4.13 -17.09 4.86
CA ILE A 421 3.88 -15.92 5.71
C ILE A 421 2.39 -15.73 5.99
N VAL A 422 1.53 -16.32 5.13
CA VAL A 422 0.09 -16.52 5.36
C VAL A 422 -0.26 -17.92 4.88
N ARG A 423 -0.84 -18.72 5.76
CA ARG A 423 -1.27 -20.09 5.43
C ARG A 423 -2.53 -20.08 4.59
N PRO A 424 -2.78 -21.12 3.76
CA PRO A 424 -4.02 -21.24 3.01
C PRO A 424 -5.22 -21.36 3.95
N GLN A 425 -6.35 -20.77 3.57
CA GLN A 425 -7.61 -21.04 4.26
C GLN A 425 -8.09 -22.46 4.00
N THR A 426 -8.75 -23.05 5.01
CA THR A 426 -9.50 -24.31 4.90
C THR A 426 -10.98 -24.02 4.66
N TYR A 427 -11.78 -25.04 4.38
CA TYR A 427 -13.24 -24.89 4.32
C TYR A 427 -13.85 -24.60 5.69
N GLU A 428 -13.24 -25.09 6.77
CA GLU A 428 -13.60 -24.79 8.15
C GLU A 428 -13.42 -23.29 8.46
N ASP A 429 -12.38 -22.66 7.91
CA ASP A 429 -12.19 -21.22 8.05
C ASP A 429 -13.33 -20.41 7.42
N LEU A 430 -13.91 -20.91 6.32
CA LEU A 430 -15.02 -20.23 5.64
C LEU A 430 -16.33 -20.25 6.45
N VAL A 431 -16.55 -21.28 7.26
CA VAL A 431 -17.79 -21.47 8.02
C VAL A 431 -17.63 -21.24 9.51
N ARG A 432 -16.43 -20.87 9.96
CA ARG A 432 -16.10 -20.67 11.38
C ARG A 432 -17.09 -19.76 12.13
N ASN A 433 -17.57 -18.72 11.45
CA ASN A 433 -18.46 -17.72 12.03
C ASN A 433 -19.93 -17.94 11.64
N ASP A 434 -20.26 -19.01 10.88
CA ASP A 434 -21.64 -19.33 10.51
C ASP A 434 -22.37 -19.96 11.70
N VAL A 435 -23.56 -19.47 12.01
CA VAL A 435 -24.40 -19.96 13.10
C VAL A 435 -25.74 -20.40 12.55
N ILE A 436 -26.19 -21.59 12.93
CA ILE A 436 -27.58 -22.05 12.66
C ILE A 436 -28.45 -21.66 13.85
N PRO A 437 -29.40 -20.74 13.70
CA PRO A 437 -30.33 -20.36 14.75
C PRO A 437 -31.12 -21.57 15.27
N GLU A 438 -31.45 -21.61 16.57
CA GLU A 438 -32.17 -22.76 17.21
C GLU A 438 -33.45 -23.17 16.46
N ARG A 439 -34.23 -22.19 15.98
CA ARG A 439 -35.46 -22.44 15.19
C ARG A 439 -35.22 -23.16 13.86
N LEU A 440 -33.99 -23.32 13.39
CA LEU A 440 -33.60 -24.04 12.16
C LEU A 440 -32.87 -25.34 12.47
N GLN A 441 -32.66 -25.67 13.74
CA GLN A 441 -32.05 -26.92 14.21
C GLN A 441 -33.17 -27.95 14.39
N LYS A 442 -33.71 -28.53 13.33
CA LYS A 442 -34.71 -29.60 13.37
C LYS A 442 -34.15 -30.88 12.80
#